data_15de2f13d15e33397d98ca58fb18a875
#
_entry.id   15de2f13d15e33397d98ca58fb18a875
#
_cell.length_a   1.000
_cell.length_b   1.000
_cell.length_c   1.000
_cell.angle_alpha   90.00
_cell.angle_beta   90.00
_cell.angle_gamma   90.00
#
_symmetry.space_group_name_H-M   'P 1'
#
loop_
_entity.id
_entity.type
_entity.pdbx_description
1 polymer ?
#
loop_
_entity_poly.entity_id
_entity_poly.type
_entity_poly.pdbx_seq_one_letter_code
_entity_poly.pdbx_strand_id
1 'polypeptide(L)'
;MIRRASVTVGLFVSVLAMSFSSRAQAQELNLARLADAPANRVYVRTGAEWAFVAGAGYARTVSVGQSHLVLLGELTAPWATMDTSDFQARVGALLPFLVWRGWQLAGSLEPTVRGTKNDVGRMTSLGANAGLTGGYYARRWFLAGELGFDYMLTTKVTHSTLYRTAVYENARDGWYIDPGGNYRLGGQAGASFGSYEVALRAGILRDMMGGQPMFPFYATLGVSTSW
;
A
#
# COMPACT_ATOMS: atom_id res chain seq x y z
N MET A 1 14.10 41.80 9.40
CA MET A 1 14.78 40.50 9.12
C MET A 1 13.95 39.25 9.54
N ILE A 2 12.63 39.35 9.73
CA ILE A 2 11.78 38.29 10.33
C ILE A 2 10.89 37.57 9.25
N ARG A 3 10.83 38.06 8.01
CA ARG A 3 9.93 37.49 7.00
C ARG A 3 10.45 36.27 6.23
N ARG A 4 11.73 35.92 6.32
CA ARG A 4 12.30 34.77 5.58
C ARG A 4 12.16 33.41 6.29
N ALA A 5 12.03 33.40 7.61
CA ALA A 5 11.94 32.17 8.40
C ALA A 5 10.58 31.45 8.24
N SER A 6 9.49 32.21 8.08
CA SER A 6 8.13 31.65 8.02
C SER A 6 7.82 30.90 6.71
N VAL A 7 8.46 31.33 5.60
CA VAL A 7 8.26 30.67 4.29
C VAL A 7 9.02 29.33 4.23
N THR A 8 10.18 29.27 4.86
CA THR A 8 11.04 28.07 4.86
C THR A 8 10.42 26.92 5.66
N VAL A 9 9.78 27.23 6.80
CA VAL A 9 9.10 26.23 7.63
C VAL A 9 7.84 25.70 6.92
N GLY A 10 7.08 26.59 6.27
CA GLY A 10 5.89 26.20 5.52
C GLY A 10 6.20 25.28 4.32
N LEU A 11 7.32 25.51 3.63
CA LEU A 11 7.75 24.69 2.50
C LEU A 11 8.26 23.30 2.97
N PHE A 12 8.94 23.27 4.11
CA PHE A 12 9.44 22.03 4.70
C PHE A 12 8.31 21.11 5.16
N VAL A 13 7.28 21.67 5.80
CA VAL A 13 6.08 20.94 6.21
C VAL A 13 5.28 20.46 4.98
N SER A 14 5.19 21.27 3.92
CA SER A 14 4.47 20.89 2.70
C SER A 14 5.17 19.78 1.90
N VAL A 15 6.50 19.77 1.88
CA VAL A 15 7.29 18.75 1.17
C VAL A 15 7.30 17.42 1.94
N LEU A 16 7.38 17.46 3.26
CA LEU A 16 7.21 16.25 4.09
C LEU A 16 5.79 15.70 3.98
N ALA A 17 4.75 16.55 4.00
CA ALA A 17 3.37 16.12 3.83
C ALA A 17 3.10 15.42 2.47
N MET A 18 3.84 15.75 1.41
CA MET A 18 3.74 15.05 0.12
C MET A 18 4.34 13.63 0.13
N SER A 19 5.16 13.30 1.13
CA SER A 19 5.77 11.97 1.27
C SER A 19 4.87 10.94 1.94
N PHE A 20 3.78 11.37 2.58
CA PHE A 20 2.85 10.53 3.34
C PHE A 20 1.60 10.17 2.55
N SER A 21 1.75 9.66 1.37
CA SER A 21 0.61 9.16 0.61
C SER A 21 0.34 7.70 0.96
N SER A 22 -0.88 7.50 1.33
CA SER A 22 -1.58 6.29 1.70
C SER A 22 -1.41 5.12 0.72
N ARG A 23 -1.37 3.92 1.25
CA ARG A 23 -1.00 2.70 0.53
C ARG A 23 -2.06 1.65 0.70
N ALA A 24 -2.59 1.14 -0.39
CA ALA A 24 -3.54 0.06 -0.37
C ALA A 24 -2.83 -1.31 -0.36
N GLN A 25 -3.40 -2.29 0.30
CA GLN A 25 -2.87 -3.65 0.37
C GLN A 25 -3.33 -4.51 -0.80
N ALA A 26 -2.52 -5.50 -1.18
CA ALA A 26 -2.86 -6.53 -2.14
C ALA A 26 -3.71 -7.66 -1.51
N GLN A 27 -4.89 -7.34 -1.01
CA GLN A 27 -5.80 -8.33 -0.40
C GLN A 27 -7.00 -8.70 -1.29
N GLU A 28 -6.89 -8.50 -2.56
CA GLU A 28 -7.97 -8.76 -3.52
C GLU A 28 -8.05 -10.26 -3.85
N LEU A 29 -8.29 -11.11 -2.82
CA LEU A 29 -8.32 -12.55 -2.94
C LEU A 29 -9.61 -13.14 -2.38
N ASN A 30 -10.20 -14.08 -3.14
CA ASN A 30 -11.31 -14.88 -2.63
C ASN A 30 -10.80 -15.95 -1.65
N LEU A 31 -10.94 -15.69 -0.37
CA LEU A 31 -10.44 -16.58 0.69
C LEU A 31 -11.15 -17.96 0.70
N ALA A 32 -12.39 -18.07 0.22
CA ALA A 32 -13.09 -19.35 0.13
C ALA A 32 -12.44 -20.33 -0.87
N ARG A 33 -11.54 -19.87 -1.71
CA ARG A 33 -10.89 -20.69 -2.74
C ARG A 33 -9.47 -21.13 -2.36
N LEU A 34 -8.92 -20.65 -1.25
CA LEU A 34 -7.52 -20.92 -0.89
C LEU A 34 -7.23 -22.42 -0.72
N ALA A 35 -8.20 -23.22 -0.28
CA ALA A 35 -8.05 -24.67 -0.13
C ALA A 35 -8.11 -25.44 -1.45
N ASP A 36 -8.87 -24.93 -2.42
CA ASP A 36 -9.22 -25.67 -3.65
C ASP A 36 -8.50 -25.10 -4.91
N ALA A 37 -8.03 -23.85 -4.84
CA ALA A 37 -7.36 -23.21 -5.96
C ALA A 37 -5.88 -23.64 -6.07
N PRO A 38 -5.29 -23.59 -7.27
CA PRO A 38 -3.85 -23.76 -7.42
C PRO A 38 -3.06 -22.83 -6.49
N ALA A 39 -1.89 -23.32 -6.03
CA ALA A 39 -1.09 -22.63 -5.03
C ALA A 39 -0.49 -21.32 -5.52
N ASN A 40 -0.27 -21.19 -6.82
CA ASN A 40 0.39 -20.02 -7.41
C ASN A 40 -0.63 -19.09 -8.06
N ARG A 41 -0.39 -17.79 -7.91
CA ARG A 41 -1.24 -16.75 -8.50
C ARG A 41 -0.39 -15.57 -8.93
N VAL A 42 -0.69 -15.02 -10.11
CA VAL A 42 -0.24 -13.67 -10.50
C VAL A 42 -1.43 -12.75 -10.55
N TYR A 43 -1.18 -11.48 -10.30
CA TYR A 43 -2.21 -10.47 -10.39
C TYR A 43 -1.65 -9.15 -10.90
N VAL A 44 -2.53 -8.38 -11.52
CA VAL A 44 -2.31 -6.98 -11.86
C VAL A 44 -3.42 -6.14 -11.27
N ARG A 45 -3.12 -4.91 -10.90
CA ARG A 45 -4.11 -3.98 -10.39
C ARG A 45 -3.83 -2.56 -10.82
N THR A 46 -4.85 -1.75 -10.83
CA THR A 46 -4.76 -0.32 -11.11
C THR A 46 -5.77 0.45 -10.26
N GLY A 47 -5.52 1.72 -10.03
CA GLY A 47 -6.46 2.57 -9.31
C GLY A 47 -5.82 3.79 -8.67
N ALA A 48 -6.60 4.43 -7.82
CA ALA A 48 -6.16 5.56 -7.00
C ALA A 48 -5.73 5.05 -5.62
N GLU A 49 -4.52 5.38 -5.23
CA GLU A 49 -3.97 5.12 -3.89
C GLU A 49 -3.24 6.39 -3.41
N TRP A 50 -1.92 6.37 -3.39
CA TRP A 50 -1.06 7.54 -3.18
C TRP A 50 -0.85 8.36 -4.47
N ALA A 51 -1.19 7.78 -5.61
CA ALA A 51 -1.28 8.34 -6.95
C ALA A 51 -2.25 7.48 -7.77
N PHE A 52 -2.40 7.77 -9.05
CA PHE A 52 -2.95 6.79 -9.99
C PHE A 52 -1.86 5.76 -10.31
N VAL A 53 -2.03 4.54 -9.83
CA VAL A 53 -1.00 3.50 -9.84
C VAL A 53 -1.40 2.29 -10.67
N ALA A 54 -0.39 1.60 -11.20
CA ALA A 54 -0.49 0.24 -11.71
C ALA A 54 0.49 -0.65 -10.92
N GLY A 55 0.08 -1.86 -10.62
CA GLY A 55 0.88 -2.82 -9.90
C GLY A 55 0.77 -4.21 -10.48
N ALA A 56 1.82 -5.00 -10.29
CA ALA A 56 1.84 -6.41 -10.61
C ALA A 56 2.43 -7.18 -9.41
N GLY A 57 1.91 -8.35 -9.15
CA GLY A 57 2.34 -9.15 -8.03
C GLY A 57 2.17 -10.65 -8.25
N TYR A 58 2.78 -11.37 -7.33
CA TYR A 58 2.71 -12.81 -7.24
C TYR A 58 2.30 -13.18 -5.81
N ALA A 59 1.45 -14.18 -5.69
CA ALA A 59 1.06 -14.76 -4.42
C ALA A 59 1.16 -16.29 -4.47
N ARG A 60 1.54 -16.88 -3.34
CA ARG A 60 1.59 -18.32 -3.16
C ARG A 60 0.85 -18.73 -1.90
N THR A 61 -0.07 -19.65 -2.04
CA THR A 61 -0.77 -20.28 -0.92
C THR A 61 0.05 -21.45 -0.40
N VAL A 62 0.31 -21.46 0.90
CA VAL A 62 1.05 -22.51 1.60
C VAL A 62 0.15 -23.08 2.71
N SER A 63 -0.03 -24.38 2.78
CA SER A 63 -0.78 -25.02 3.85
C SER A 63 0.09 -25.08 5.11
N VAL A 64 -0.43 -24.55 6.21
CA VAL A 64 0.21 -24.56 7.53
C VAL A 64 -0.77 -25.20 8.52
N GLY A 65 -0.59 -26.49 8.78
CA GLY A 65 -1.55 -27.27 9.56
C GLY A 65 -2.91 -27.33 8.87
N GLN A 66 -3.94 -26.84 9.54
CA GLN A 66 -5.31 -26.75 9.00
C GLN A 66 -5.63 -25.40 8.34
N SER A 67 -4.69 -24.48 8.35
CA SER A 67 -4.86 -23.13 7.80
C SER A 67 -4.08 -22.96 6.50
N HIS A 68 -4.43 -21.92 5.73
CA HIS A 68 -3.75 -21.54 4.50
C HIS A 68 -3.13 -20.17 4.68
N LEU A 69 -1.80 -20.11 4.59
CA LEU A 69 -1.03 -18.87 4.59
C LEU A 69 -0.82 -18.42 3.14
N VAL A 70 -1.13 -17.19 2.82
CA VAL A 70 -0.81 -16.60 1.52
C VAL A 70 0.42 -15.73 1.67
N LEU A 71 1.50 -16.09 1.00
CA LEU A 71 2.70 -15.26 0.85
C LEU A 71 2.54 -14.44 -0.43
N LEU A 72 2.89 -13.17 -0.38
CA LEU A 72 2.73 -12.28 -1.53
C LEU A 72 3.92 -11.34 -1.72
N GLY A 73 4.13 -10.93 -2.95
CA GLY A 73 5.07 -9.89 -3.33
C GLY A 73 4.49 -9.05 -4.45
N GLU A 74 4.69 -7.74 -4.39
CA GLU A 74 4.11 -6.80 -5.34
C GLU A 74 5.05 -5.63 -5.61
N LEU A 75 5.02 -5.15 -6.85
CA LEU A 75 5.62 -3.91 -7.29
C LEU A 75 4.53 -3.00 -7.86
N THR A 76 4.49 -1.76 -7.42
CA THR A 76 3.52 -0.75 -7.84
C THR A 76 4.26 0.53 -8.24
N ALA A 77 3.81 1.17 -9.31
CA ALA A 77 4.35 2.45 -9.78
C ALA A 77 3.21 3.36 -10.28
N PRO A 78 3.37 4.69 -10.23
CA PRO A 78 2.41 5.61 -10.83
C PRO A 78 2.46 5.50 -12.35
N TRP A 79 1.31 5.26 -12.97
CA TRP A 79 1.23 5.18 -14.43
C TRP A 79 0.95 6.54 -15.08
N ALA A 80 0.40 7.49 -14.34
CA ALA A 80 0.09 8.82 -14.87
C ALA A 80 1.33 9.69 -15.12
N THR A 81 2.39 9.51 -14.36
CA THR A 81 3.65 10.25 -14.49
C THR A 81 4.72 9.47 -15.24
N MET A 82 4.56 8.14 -15.37
CA MET A 82 5.57 7.21 -15.93
C MET A 82 6.97 7.38 -15.32
N ASP A 83 7.06 7.94 -14.12
CA ASP A 83 8.33 8.13 -13.43
C ASP A 83 8.71 6.82 -12.70
N THR A 84 9.67 6.11 -13.25
CA THR A 84 10.18 4.85 -12.67
C THR A 84 10.96 5.07 -11.38
N SER A 85 11.27 6.30 -11.01
CA SER A 85 11.92 6.63 -9.74
C SER A 85 10.94 6.69 -8.57
N ASP A 86 9.63 6.76 -8.85
CA ASP A 86 8.58 6.64 -7.85
C ASP A 86 7.95 5.23 -7.94
N PHE A 87 8.23 4.40 -6.98
CA PHE A 87 7.75 3.02 -6.92
C PHE A 87 7.51 2.59 -5.48
N GLN A 88 6.72 1.55 -5.33
CA GLN A 88 6.57 0.85 -4.07
C GLN A 88 6.68 -0.66 -4.29
N ALA A 89 7.58 -1.29 -3.54
CA ALA A 89 7.67 -2.74 -3.44
C ALA A 89 7.17 -3.18 -2.07
N ARG A 90 6.46 -4.30 -2.03
CA ARG A 90 6.01 -4.93 -0.79
C ARG A 90 6.12 -6.44 -0.89
N VAL A 91 6.40 -7.06 0.23
CA VAL A 91 6.29 -8.49 0.44
C VAL A 91 5.48 -8.70 1.70
N GLY A 92 4.79 -9.82 1.82
CA GLY A 92 3.98 -10.01 3.00
C GLY A 92 3.29 -11.34 3.08
N ALA A 93 2.45 -11.45 4.10
CA ALA A 93 1.67 -12.63 4.37
C ALA A 93 0.25 -12.25 4.79
N LEU A 94 -0.71 -13.08 4.36
CA LEU A 94 -2.11 -13.01 4.77
C LEU A 94 -2.51 -14.36 5.35
N LEU A 95 -3.10 -14.33 6.53
CA LEU A 95 -3.54 -15.51 7.27
C LEU A 95 -5.02 -15.42 7.62
N PRO A 96 -5.89 -16.23 7.03
CA PRO A 96 -7.23 -16.46 7.55
C PRO A 96 -7.14 -17.22 8.89
N PHE A 97 -7.71 -16.67 9.95
CA PHE A 97 -7.64 -17.25 11.29
C PHE A 97 -9.03 -17.58 11.87
N LEU A 98 -10.11 -17.11 11.23
CA LEU A 98 -11.47 -17.50 11.56
C LEU A 98 -12.24 -17.81 10.28
N VAL A 99 -12.80 -19.01 10.21
CA VAL A 99 -13.64 -19.47 9.08
C VAL A 99 -14.91 -20.10 9.67
N TRP A 100 -16.06 -19.53 9.35
CA TRP A 100 -17.34 -20.03 9.86
C TRP A 100 -18.47 -19.78 8.85
N ARG A 101 -19.03 -20.85 8.28
CA ARG A 101 -20.19 -20.80 7.37
C ARG A 101 -20.08 -19.76 6.23
N GLY A 102 -18.90 -19.62 5.62
CA GLY A 102 -18.63 -18.64 4.57
C GLY A 102 -18.16 -17.29 5.07
N TRP A 103 -18.32 -16.98 6.36
CA TRP A 103 -17.68 -15.82 6.97
C TRP A 103 -16.22 -16.13 7.26
N GLN A 104 -15.35 -15.21 6.90
CA GLN A 104 -13.92 -15.34 7.16
C GLN A 104 -13.35 -14.03 7.70
N LEU A 105 -12.36 -14.17 8.58
CA LEU A 105 -11.56 -13.07 9.10
C LEU A 105 -10.09 -13.41 8.86
N ALA A 106 -9.36 -12.49 8.25
CA ALA A 106 -7.96 -12.65 7.90
C ALA A 106 -7.15 -11.44 8.33
N GLY A 107 -5.94 -11.68 8.83
CA GLY A 107 -4.94 -10.67 9.14
C GLY A 107 -3.85 -10.65 8.08
N SER A 108 -3.25 -9.50 7.84
CA SER A 108 -2.09 -9.36 6.96
C SER A 108 -1.01 -8.50 7.59
N LEU A 109 0.23 -8.77 7.19
CA LEU A 109 1.40 -7.99 7.52
C LEU A 109 2.33 -7.91 6.30
N GLU A 110 2.71 -6.70 5.91
CA GLU A 110 3.46 -6.44 4.68
C GLU A 110 4.54 -5.37 4.90
N PRO A 111 5.82 -5.74 5.15
CA PRO A 111 6.95 -4.84 4.96
C PRO A 111 6.94 -4.17 3.60
N THR A 112 7.27 -2.89 3.56
CA THR A 112 7.23 -2.06 2.36
C THR A 112 8.50 -1.25 2.17
N VAL A 113 8.90 -1.08 0.92
CA VAL A 113 9.95 -0.16 0.48
C VAL A 113 9.34 0.77 -0.55
N ARG A 114 9.53 2.07 -0.41
CA ARG A 114 9.11 3.07 -1.39
C ARG A 114 10.28 3.93 -1.81
N GLY A 115 10.47 4.07 -3.13
CA GLY A 115 11.32 5.08 -3.75
C GLY A 115 10.49 6.27 -4.21
N THR A 116 11.00 7.48 -4.05
CA THR A 116 10.40 8.71 -4.59
C THR A 116 11.51 9.69 -4.96
N LYS A 117 11.33 10.41 -6.07
CA LYS A 117 12.24 11.48 -6.50
C LYS A 117 11.43 12.72 -6.80
N ASN A 118 11.89 13.86 -6.31
CA ASN A 118 11.31 15.18 -6.60
C ASN A 118 12.41 16.25 -6.57
N ASP A 119 12.04 17.53 -6.65
CA ASP A 119 12.98 18.65 -6.63
C ASP A 119 13.79 18.76 -5.34
N VAL A 120 13.29 18.25 -4.24
CA VAL A 120 14.01 18.21 -2.96
C VAL A 120 15.15 17.19 -3.01
N GLY A 121 14.93 16.04 -3.67
CA GLY A 121 15.92 14.98 -3.76
C GLY A 121 15.31 13.61 -4.02
N ARG A 122 16.12 12.59 -3.72
CA ARG A 122 15.69 11.18 -3.73
C ARG A 122 15.41 10.73 -2.30
N MET A 123 14.27 10.08 -2.12
CA MET A 123 13.84 9.50 -0.86
C MET A 123 13.64 8.00 -1.01
N THR A 124 14.09 7.24 -0.03
CA THR A 124 13.82 5.80 0.08
C THR A 124 13.26 5.54 1.47
N SER A 125 12.01 5.14 1.53
CA SER A 125 11.29 4.93 2.78
C SER A 125 11.08 3.45 3.05
N LEU A 126 11.25 3.05 4.29
CA LEU A 126 10.94 1.71 4.80
C LEU A 126 9.74 1.80 5.73
N GLY A 127 8.81 0.89 5.59
CA GLY A 127 7.59 0.85 6.38
C GLY A 127 6.98 -0.54 6.48
N ALA A 128 5.82 -0.62 7.07
CA ALA A 128 5.03 -1.85 7.13
C ALA A 128 3.54 -1.53 7.10
N ASN A 129 2.77 -2.40 6.45
CA ASN A 129 1.32 -2.41 6.49
C ASN A 129 0.84 -3.55 7.38
N ALA A 130 -0.14 -3.28 8.22
CA ALA A 130 -0.93 -4.29 8.90
C ALA A 130 -2.40 -4.14 8.50
N GLY A 131 -3.11 -5.25 8.35
CA GLY A 131 -4.50 -5.22 7.93
C GLY A 131 -5.35 -6.32 8.54
N LEU A 132 -6.63 -6.04 8.64
CA LEU A 132 -7.66 -6.96 9.01
C LEU A 132 -8.77 -6.89 7.97
N THR A 133 -9.17 -8.04 7.45
CA THR A 133 -10.26 -8.16 6.47
C THR A 133 -11.26 -9.17 6.97
N GLY A 134 -12.54 -8.81 6.95
CA GLY A 134 -13.61 -9.69 7.40
C GLY A 134 -14.85 -9.57 6.51
N GLY A 135 -15.42 -10.71 6.13
CA GLY A 135 -16.58 -10.70 5.25
C GLY A 135 -17.11 -12.08 4.90
N TYR A 136 -18.03 -12.09 3.97
CA TYR A 136 -18.61 -13.32 3.43
C TYR A 136 -17.92 -13.69 2.12
N TYR A 137 -17.38 -14.91 2.05
CA TYR A 137 -16.65 -15.46 0.93
C TYR A 137 -17.34 -16.71 0.41
N ALA A 138 -17.93 -16.59 -0.77
CA ALA A 138 -18.47 -17.71 -1.52
C ALA A 138 -17.49 -18.14 -2.62
N ARG A 139 -17.64 -19.34 -3.18
CA ARG A 139 -16.73 -19.83 -4.23
C ARG A 139 -16.65 -18.95 -5.48
N ARG A 140 -17.74 -18.23 -5.82
CA ARG A 140 -17.83 -17.40 -7.04
C ARG A 140 -17.78 -15.92 -6.79
N TRP A 141 -17.93 -15.45 -5.57
CA TRP A 141 -17.91 -14.03 -5.22
C TRP A 141 -17.58 -13.84 -3.74
N PHE A 142 -17.19 -12.65 -3.39
CA PHE A 142 -17.00 -12.25 -2.00
C PHE A 142 -17.36 -10.78 -1.79
N LEU A 143 -17.69 -10.46 -0.55
CA LEU A 143 -17.89 -9.10 -0.06
C LEU A 143 -17.32 -9.02 1.35
N ALA A 144 -16.40 -8.09 1.57
CA ALA A 144 -15.72 -7.96 2.85
C ALA A 144 -15.46 -6.49 3.19
N GLY A 145 -15.45 -6.19 4.48
CA GLY A 145 -14.92 -4.96 5.03
C GLY A 145 -13.44 -5.10 5.32
N GLU A 146 -12.72 -3.97 5.37
CA GLU A 146 -11.31 -3.94 5.69
C GLU A 146 -10.95 -2.79 6.61
N LEU A 147 -10.02 -3.06 7.50
CA LEU A 147 -9.34 -2.10 8.34
C LEU A 147 -7.85 -2.27 8.14
N GLY A 148 -7.12 -1.20 7.96
CA GLY A 148 -5.68 -1.26 7.74
C GLY A 148 -4.95 -0.12 8.43
N PHE A 149 -3.69 -0.39 8.63
CA PHE A 149 -2.74 0.50 9.26
C PHE A 149 -1.43 0.46 8.48
N ASP A 150 -0.97 1.61 8.06
CA ASP A 150 0.24 1.79 7.29
C ASP A 150 1.19 2.70 8.08
N TYR A 151 2.37 2.21 8.37
CA TYR A 151 3.33 2.91 9.20
C TYR A 151 4.68 3.03 8.51
N MET A 152 5.19 4.28 8.42
CA MET A 152 6.53 4.57 7.96
C MET A 152 7.49 4.52 9.14
N LEU A 153 8.52 3.68 9.04
CA LEU A 153 9.53 3.51 10.07
C LEU A 153 10.67 4.50 9.93
N THR A 154 11.19 4.65 8.71
CA THR A 154 12.33 5.52 8.44
C THR A 154 12.44 5.88 6.96
N THR A 155 13.02 7.04 6.67
CA THR A 155 13.25 7.55 5.31
C THR A 155 14.69 7.98 5.14
N LYS A 156 15.38 7.42 4.15
CA LYS A 156 16.67 7.92 3.67
C LYS A 156 16.42 9.06 2.71
N VAL A 157 16.99 10.21 2.96
CA VAL A 157 16.91 11.39 2.10
C VAL A 157 18.29 11.68 1.51
N THR A 158 18.34 11.90 0.19
CA THR A 158 19.52 12.41 -0.51
C THR A 158 19.07 13.67 -1.24
N HIS A 159 19.47 14.83 -0.75
CA HIS A 159 19.02 16.12 -1.25
C HIS A 159 19.60 16.42 -2.64
N SER A 160 18.79 17.07 -3.46
CA SER A 160 19.23 17.55 -4.79
C SER A 160 20.16 18.76 -4.65
N THR A 161 20.97 18.99 -5.70
CA THR A 161 21.79 20.21 -5.78
C THR A 161 20.91 21.44 -5.76
N LEU A 162 19.78 21.43 -6.48
CA LEU A 162 18.83 22.54 -6.51
C LEU A 162 18.33 22.88 -5.09
N TYR A 163 17.94 21.87 -4.32
CA TYR A 163 17.48 22.11 -2.95
C TYR A 163 18.56 22.74 -2.06
N ARG A 164 19.80 22.26 -2.16
CA ARG A 164 20.93 22.80 -1.39
C ARG A 164 21.28 24.23 -1.79
N THR A 165 21.24 24.56 -3.09
CA THR A 165 21.60 25.89 -3.54
C THR A 165 20.48 26.93 -3.37
N ALA A 166 19.22 26.53 -3.57
CA ALA A 166 18.10 27.47 -3.60
C ALA A 166 17.29 27.54 -2.29
N VAL A 167 17.34 26.49 -1.45
CA VAL A 167 16.45 26.38 -0.27
C VAL A 167 17.25 26.29 1.02
N TYR A 168 18.16 25.32 1.14
CA TYR A 168 18.88 25.07 2.38
C TYR A 168 20.28 24.50 2.13
N GLU A 169 21.31 25.33 2.20
CA GLU A 169 22.70 24.98 1.90
C GLU A 169 23.25 23.88 2.83
N ASN A 170 22.84 23.85 4.10
CA ASN A 170 23.29 22.90 5.11
C ASN A 170 22.45 21.63 5.19
N ALA A 171 21.66 21.30 4.16
CA ALA A 171 20.86 20.08 4.11
C ALA A 171 21.77 18.85 4.20
N ARG A 172 21.51 18.00 5.18
CA ARG A 172 22.29 16.76 5.42
C ARG A 172 21.57 15.58 4.82
N ASP A 173 22.30 14.76 4.10
CA ASP A 173 21.81 13.46 3.64
C ASP A 173 21.85 12.47 4.80
N GLY A 174 20.92 11.53 4.83
CA GLY A 174 20.91 10.51 5.87
C GLY A 174 19.56 9.82 6.06
N TRP A 175 19.51 9.00 7.08
CA TRP A 175 18.29 8.35 7.54
C TRP A 175 17.59 9.25 8.58
N TYR A 176 16.30 9.43 8.36
CA TYR A 176 15.43 10.20 9.25
C TYR A 176 14.35 9.28 9.79
N ILE A 177 14.19 9.29 11.10
CA ILE A 177 13.05 8.65 11.75
C ILE A 177 11.91 9.65 11.71
N ASP A 178 10.94 9.39 10.89
CA ASP A 178 9.77 10.25 10.76
C ASP A 178 8.53 9.35 10.93
N PRO A 179 8.08 9.21 12.19
CA PRO A 179 6.94 8.36 12.49
C PRO A 179 5.69 8.97 11.88
N GLY A 180 5.19 8.35 10.84
CA GLY A 180 3.96 8.73 10.18
C GLY A 180 3.23 7.52 9.66
N GLY A 181 1.94 7.67 9.39
CA GLY A 181 1.16 6.57 8.87
C GLY A 181 -0.29 6.94 8.62
N ASN A 182 -1.02 6.00 8.08
CA ASN A 182 -2.43 6.19 7.76
C ASN A 182 -3.27 5.04 8.29
N TYR A 183 -4.46 5.38 8.76
CA TYR A 183 -5.54 4.42 8.94
C TYR A 183 -6.34 4.29 7.65
N ARG A 184 -6.76 3.09 7.37
CA ARG A 184 -7.58 2.75 6.24
C ARG A 184 -8.83 2.02 6.70
N LEU A 185 -9.99 2.48 6.19
CA LEU A 185 -11.28 1.82 6.39
C LEU A 185 -11.98 1.73 5.04
N GLY A 186 -12.43 0.54 4.69
CA GLY A 186 -13.10 0.35 3.40
C GLY A 186 -13.75 -1.00 3.24
N GLY A 187 -13.91 -1.38 1.99
CA GLY A 187 -14.46 -2.65 1.61
C GLY A 187 -13.89 -3.16 0.30
N GLN A 188 -14.09 -4.44 0.09
CA GLN A 188 -13.72 -5.13 -1.13
C GLN A 188 -14.82 -6.09 -1.57
N ALA A 189 -14.98 -6.21 -2.88
CA ALA A 189 -15.88 -7.17 -3.50
C ALA A 189 -15.21 -7.79 -4.71
N GLY A 190 -15.48 -9.05 -4.99
CA GLY A 190 -14.90 -9.70 -6.14
C GLY A 190 -15.72 -10.88 -6.66
N ALA A 191 -15.39 -11.29 -7.88
CA ALA A 191 -16.01 -12.42 -8.55
C ALA A 191 -14.93 -13.33 -9.17
N SER A 192 -15.15 -14.64 -9.07
CA SER A 192 -14.23 -15.68 -9.54
C SER A 192 -14.84 -16.47 -10.68
N PHE A 193 -14.09 -16.61 -11.78
CA PHE A 193 -14.50 -17.26 -13.03
C PHE A 193 -13.42 -18.27 -13.45
N GLY A 194 -13.61 -19.53 -13.10
CA GLY A 194 -12.56 -20.55 -13.35
C GLY A 194 -11.27 -20.22 -12.58
N SER A 195 -10.17 -20.06 -13.28
CA SER A 195 -8.88 -19.66 -12.71
C SER A 195 -8.72 -18.14 -12.55
N TYR A 196 -9.62 -17.34 -13.09
CA TYR A 196 -9.57 -15.88 -13.03
C TYR A 196 -10.39 -15.35 -11.87
N GLU A 197 -9.95 -14.20 -11.34
CA GLU A 197 -10.66 -13.45 -10.32
C GLU A 197 -10.54 -11.96 -10.61
N VAL A 198 -11.64 -11.24 -10.47
CA VAL A 198 -11.71 -9.78 -10.57
C VAL A 198 -12.17 -9.25 -9.23
N ALA A 199 -11.48 -8.26 -8.70
CA ALA A 199 -11.82 -7.66 -7.43
C ALA A 199 -11.76 -6.13 -7.50
N LEU A 200 -12.71 -5.50 -6.83
CA LEU A 200 -12.77 -4.06 -6.60
C LEU A 200 -12.59 -3.81 -5.11
N ARG A 201 -11.86 -2.76 -4.80
CA ARG A 201 -11.57 -2.35 -3.45
C ARG A 201 -11.66 -0.83 -3.34
N ALA A 202 -12.31 -0.32 -2.31
CA ALA A 202 -12.45 1.12 -2.11
C ALA A 202 -12.63 1.46 -0.63
N GLY A 203 -12.21 2.66 -0.26
CA GLY A 203 -12.35 3.14 1.11
C GLY A 203 -11.78 4.54 1.32
N ILE A 204 -11.70 4.90 2.58
CA ILE A 204 -11.17 6.17 3.06
C ILE A 204 -9.84 5.99 3.76
N LEU A 205 -9.07 7.05 3.73
CA LEU A 205 -7.76 7.16 4.34
C LEU A 205 -7.75 8.31 5.33
N ARG A 206 -7.07 8.12 6.45
CA ARG A 206 -6.88 9.14 7.48
C ARG A 206 -5.44 9.12 7.94
N ASP A 207 -4.81 10.27 7.92
CA ASP A 207 -3.49 10.46 8.47
C ASP A 207 -3.52 10.35 10.00
N MET A 208 -2.53 9.69 10.60
CA MET A 208 -2.41 9.50 12.04
C MET A 208 -2.10 10.77 12.81
N MET A 209 -1.41 11.70 12.17
CA MET A 209 -0.98 12.96 12.78
C MET A 209 -1.98 14.11 12.53
N GLY A 210 -3.15 13.80 11.98
CA GLY A 210 -4.21 14.77 11.71
C GLY A 210 -4.02 15.59 10.45
N GLY A 211 -3.03 15.25 9.61
CA GLY A 211 -2.89 15.78 8.26
C GLY A 211 -4.00 15.29 7.34
N GLN A 212 -4.14 15.91 6.17
CA GLN A 212 -4.98 15.38 5.11
C GLN A 212 -4.08 14.71 4.07
N PRO A 213 -4.25 13.39 3.82
CA PRO A 213 -3.56 12.74 2.71
C PRO A 213 -3.97 13.39 1.39
N MET A 214 -3.09 13.40 0.40
CA MET A 214 -3.36 13.97 -0.93
C MET A 214 -4.63 13.39 -1.56
N PHE A 215 -4.85 12.09 -1.36
CA PHE A 215 -6.11 11.41 -1.67
C PHE A 215 -6.70 10.90 -0.34
N PRO A 216 -7.83 11.45 0.13
CA PRO A 216 -8.49 10.97 1.35
C PRO A 216 -9.25 9.65 1.13
N PHE A 217 -9.15 9.05 -0.04
CA PHE A 217 -9.77 7.79 -0.43
C PHE A 217 -8.79 6.94 -1.25
N TYR A 218 -9.11 5.68 -1.37
CA TYR A 218 -8.49 4.76 -2.33
C TYR A 218 -9.56 3.98 -3.08
N ALA A 219 -9.25 3.60 -4.32
CA ALA A 219 -10.08 2.72 -5.13
C ALA A 219 -9.19 1.96 -6.11
N THR A 220 -9.22 0.64 -6.07
CA THR A 220 -8.41 -0.24 -6.93
C THR A 220 -9.27 -1.31 -7.58
N LEU A 221 -8.91 -1.65 -8.81
CA LEU A 221 -9.43 -2.78 -9.56
C LEU A 221 -8.27 -3.75 -9.82
N GLY A 222 -8.45 -5.00 -9.42
CA GLY A 222 -7.49 -6.07 -9.60
C GLY A 222 -8.03 -7.20 -10.47
N VAL A 223 -7.14 -7.83 -11.22
CA VAL A 223 -7.40 -9.06 -11.95
C VAL A 223 -6.29 -10.05 -11.64
N SER A 224 -6.65 -11.27 -11.31
CA SER A 224 -5.69 -12.34 -11.01
C SER A 224 -6.01 -13.63 -11.74
N THR A 225 -5.00 -14.47 -11.90
CA THR A 225 -5.13 -15.85 -12.37
C THR A 225 -4.28 -16.79 -11.53
N SER A 226 -4.78 -18.01 -11.34
CA SER A 226 -4.11 -19.06 -10.54
C SER A 226 -3.86 -20.33 -11.38
N TRP A 227 -2.71 -21.01 -11.11
CA TRP A 227 -2.30 -22.26 -11.76
C TRP A 227 -1.55 -23.22 -10.82
#